data_f6936dc1b4c55017c73b4712e140bb48
#
_entry.id   f6936dc1b4c55017c73b4712e140bb48
#
_cell.length_a   1.000
_cell.length_b   1.000
_cell.length_c   1.000
_cell.angle_alpha   90.00
_cell.angle_beta   90.00
_cell.angle_gamma   90.00
#
_symmetry.space_group_name_H-M   'P 1'
#
loop_
_entity.id
_entity.type
_entity.pdbx_description
1 polymer ?
#
loop_
_entity_poly.entity_id
_entity_poly.type
_entity_poly.pdbx_seq_one_letter_code
_entity_poly.pdbx_strand_id
1 'polypeptide(L)'
;MGRFVIIVLDGFGIGAMDDVPQVRPADVGANACRSIFRTVPELYLPNLEKLGLMNAAGFETERMKACPTALYGKSLLTHFWADTFWGHQEIMGTKPVMPKGHTFRSVEPQVRAALENAGYSVRPYPTENGNLLIVNEAVTVGDNIECDPLQAINVTSAIDHIPFEEVVRIGHIVRNCCTTPRVIVFGGRGVGLSNLLNAVETPNGLAGVDAPKSGVYVR
;
A
#
# COMPACT_ATOMS: atom_id res chain seq x y z
N MET A 1 -27.97 -1.48 -22.96
CA MET A 1 -26.60 -1.12 -22.60
C MET A 1 -25.93 -2.34 -22.01
N GLY A 2 -24.79 -2.77 -22.57
CA GLY A 2 -23.97 -3.84 -21.98
C GLY A 2 -23.34 -3.36 -20.66
N ARG A 3 -23.19 -4.28 -19.69
CA ARG A 3 -22.45 -4.02 -18.44
C ARG A 3 -21.10 -4.71 -18.54
N PHE A 4 -20.05 -4.04 -18.08
CA PHE A 4 -18.72 -4.59 -17.93
C PHE A 4 -18.37 -4.62 -16.44
N VAL A 5 -17.85 -5.74 -15.95
CA VAL A 5 -17.49 -5.94 -14.54
C VAL A 5 -16.05 -6.42 -14.48
N ILE A 6 -15.23 -5.75 -13.68
CA ILE A 6 -13.88 -6.20 -13.34
C ILE A 6 -13.90 -6.66 -11.89
N ILE A 7 -13.41 -7.86 -11.64
CA ILE A 7 -13.18 -8.40 -10.30
C ILE A 7 -11.67 -8.55 -10.13
N VAL A 8 -11.10 -7.80 -9.20
CA VAL A 8 -9.68 -7.87 -8.85
C VAL A 8 -9.55 -8.74 -7.60
N LEU A 9 -8.74 -9.79 -7.69
CA LEU A 9 -8.33 -10.59 -6.54
C LEU A 9 -7.03 -9.99 -6.01
N ASP A 10 -7.15 -9.14 -5.00
CA ASP A 10 -6.01 -8.46 -4.40
C ASP A 10 -5.09 -9.46 -3.69
N GLY A 11 -3.77 -9.22 -3.77
CA GLY A 11 -2.78 -10.13 -3.21
C GLY A 11 -2.66 -11.50 -3.89
N PHE A 12 -3.34 -11.74 -5.03
CA PHE A 12 -3.38 -13.03 -5.71
C PHE A 12 -2.63 -13.00 -7.06
N GLY A 13 -1.38 -12.55 -7.05
CA GLY A 13 -0.56 -12.44 -8.26
C GLY A 13 -0.14 -13.80 -8.84
N ILE A 14 -0.15 -13.90 -10.18
CA ILE A 14 0.24 -15.11 -10.93
C ILE A 14 1.68 -15.08 -11.45
N GLY A 15 2.49 -14.17 -10.97
CA GLY A 15 3.91 -14.05 -11.30
C GLY A 15 4.39 -12.60 -11.20
N ALA A 16 5.71 -12.45 -11.19
CA ALA A 16 6.38 -11.16 -11.15
C ALA A 16 6.44 -10.52 -12.55
N MET A 17 6.53 -9.19 -12.58
CA MET A 17 6.79 -8.40 -13.78
C MET A 17 8.26 -8.49 -14.19
N ASP A 18 8.56 -8.17 -15.45
CA ASP A 18 9.91 -8.25 -16.02
C ASP A 18 10.89 -7.23 -15.40
N ASP A 19 10.38 -6.14 -14.82
CA ASP A 19 11.17 -5.11 -14.17
C ASP A 19 11.54 -5.40 -12.70
N VAL A 20 10.95 -6.43 -12.10
CA VAL A 20 11.17 -6.83 -10.70
C VAL A 20 12.65 -7.01 -10.34
N PRO A 21 13.52 -7.60 -11.17
CA PRO A 21 14.95 -7.69 -10.85
C PRO A 21 15.62 -6.34 -10.61
N GLN A 22 15.07 -5.26 -11.17
CA GLN A 22 15.62 -3.91 -11.08
C GLN A 22 14.96 -3.09 -9.96
N VAL A 23 13.64 -3.22 -9.79
CA VAL A 23 12.87 -2.40 -8.85
C VAL A 23 12.71 -3.04 -7.48
N ARG A 24 12.63 -4.38 -7.42
CA ARG A 24 12.49 -5.14 -6.16
C ARG A 24 13.17 -6.51 -6.26
N PRO A 25 14.51 -6.57 -6.23
CA PRO A 25 15.25 -7.83 -6.41
C PRO A 25 14.85 -8.95 -5.45
N ALA A 26 14.37 -8.60 -4.25
CA ALA A 26 13.88 -9.57 -3.26
C ALA A 26 12.61 -10.32 -3.71
N ASP A 27 11.85 -9.76 -4.65
CA ASP A 27 10.61 -10.34 -5.16
C ASP A 27 10.82 -11.16 -6.47
N VAL A 28 12.06 -11.38 -6.86
CA VAL A 28 12.36 -12.23 -8.03
C VAL A 28 11.78 -13.63 -7.81
N GLY A 29 10.95 -14.08 -8.76
CA GLY A 29 10.26 -15.36 -8.67
C GLY A 29 9.00 -15.35 -7.79
N ALA A 30 8.58 -14.21 -7.26
CA ALA A 30 7.35 -14.09 -6.48
C ALA A 30 6.13 -14.54 -7.31
N ASN A 31 5.29 -15.38 -6.71
CA ASN A 31 4.05 -15.86 -7.30
C ASN A 31 3.11 -16.30 -6.18
N ALA A 32 2.25 -15.40 -5.75
CA ALA A 32 1.32 -15.63 -4.64
C ALA A 32 0.38 -16.81 -4.92
N CYS A 33 -0.16 -16.89 -6.13
CA CYS A 33 -1.03 -17.99 -6.55
C CYS A 33 -0.33 -19.35 -6.37
N ARG A 34 0.90 -19.49 -6.89
CA ARG A 34 1.67 -20.74 -6.76
C ARG A 34 1.99 -21.06 -5.29
N SER A 35 2.33 -20.05 -4.50
CA SER A 35 2.63 -20.21 -3.08
C SER A 35 1.43 -20.71 -2.29
N ILE A 36 0.24 -20.15 -2.55
CA ILE A 36 -1.01 -20.55 -1.92
C ILE A 36 -1.33 -22.02 -2.23
N PHE A 37 -1.31 -22.42 -3.49
CA PHE A 37 -1.61 -23.81 -3.87
C PHE A 37 -0.56 -24.80 -3.38
N ARG A 38 0.68 -24.37 -3.18
CA ARG A 38 1.72 -25.21 -2.57
C ARG A 38 1.54 -25.37 -1.07
N THR A 39 1.05 -24.32 -0.38
CA THR A 39 0.83 -24.33 1.07
C THR A 39 -0.47 -25.04 1.43
N VAL A 40 -1.48 -24.96 0.56
CA VAL A 40 -2.80 -25.58 0.75
C VAL A 40 -3.12 -26.47 -0.46
N PRO A 41 -2.50 -27.67 -0.57
CA PRO A 41 -2.62 -28.52 -1.75
C PRO A 41 -4.05 -28.99 -2.03
N GLU A 42 -4.88 -29.09 -1.00
CA GLU A 42 -6.29 -29.50 -1.09
C GLU A 42 -7.22 -28.38 -1.56
N LEU A 43 -6.71 -27.15 -1.75
CA LEU A 43 -7.53 -26.02 -2.17
C LEU A 43 -8.18 -26.29 -3.53
N TYR A 44 -9.51 -26.14 -3.59
CA TYR A 44 -10.28 -26.30 -4.80
C TYR A 44 -11.21 -25.11 -5.02
N LEU A 45 -11.03 -24.42 -6.13
CA LEU A 45 -11.75 -23.20 -6.50
C LEU A 45 -12.45 -23.39 -7.86
N PRO A 46 -13.58 -24.14 -7.89
CA PRO A 46 -14.20 -24.63 -9.13
C PRO A 46 -14.61 -23.50 -10.09
N ASN A 47 -15.00 -22.35 -9.58
CA ASN A 47 -15.39 -21.22 -10.40
C ASN A 47 -14.16 -20.55 -11.06
N LEU A 48 -13.07 -20.41 -10.34
CA LEU A 48 -11.83 -19.87 -10.88
C LEU A 48 -11.16 -20.86 -11.85
N GLU A 49 -11.28 -22.16 -11.60
CA GLU A 49 -10.87 -23.19 -12.56
C GLU A 49 -11.60 -23.04 -13.89
N LYS A 50 -12.94 -22.96 -13.85
CA LYS A 50 -13.78 -22.76 -15.05
C LYS A 50 -13.47 -21.45 -15.78
N LEU A 51 -13.08 -20.40 -15.05
CA LEU A 51 -12.67 -19.11 -15.60
C LEU A 51 -11.24 -19.12 -16.15
N GLY A 52 -10.48 -20.23 -16.00
CA GLY A 52 -9.15 -20.38 -16.59
C GLY A 52 -8.00 -19.91 -15.71
N LEU A 53 -8.17 -19.92 -14.38
CA LEU A 53 -7.09 -19.55 -13.47
C LEU A 53 -5.81 -20.35 -13.74
N MET A 54 -5.91 -21.68 -13.87
CA MET A 54 -4.73 -22.53 -14.08
C MET A 54 -4.12 -22.33 -15.47
N ASN A 55 -4.94 -22.02 -16.47
CA ASN A 55 -4.47 -21.62 -17.79
C ASN A 55 -3.62 -20.35 -17.73
N ALA A 56 -4.13 -19.31 -17.04
CA ALA A 56 -3.40 -18.05 -16.87
C ALA A 56 -2.16 -18.21 -16.00
N ALA A 57 -2.24 -18.99 -14.91
CA ALA A 57 -1.13 -19.25 -13.99
C ALA A 57 -0.01 -20.12 -14.59
N GLY A 58 -0.33 -20.95 -15.61
CA GLY A 58 0.64 -21.80 -16.31
C GLY A 58 1.13 -23.00 -15.49
N PHE A 59 0.31 -23.47 -14.55
CA PHE A 59 0.57 -24.72 -13.81
C PHE A 59 -0.76 -25.36 -13.39
N GLU A 60 -0.70 -26.62 -12.98
CA GLU A 60 -1.83 -27.37 -12.45
C GLU A 60 -1.49 -27.96 -11.08
N THR A 61 -2.52 -28.33 -10.34
CA THR A 61 -2.40 -29.11 -9.10
C THR A 61 -3.18 -30.42 -9.24
N GLU A 62 -3.17 -31.25 -8.21
CA GLU A 62 -4.00 -32.47 -8.24
C GLU A 62 -5.48 -32.12 -8.41
N ARG A 63 -5.96 -31.05 -7.76
CA ARG A 63 -7.37 -30.66 -7.67
C ARG A 63 -7.78 -29.55 -8.63
N MET A 64 -6.84 -28.79 -9.19
CA MET A 64 -7.12 -27.67 -10.08
C MET A 64 -6.47 -27.89 -11.43
N LYS A 65 -7.26 -27.90 -12.49
CA LYS A 65 -6.80 -28.18 -13.85
C LYS A 65 -7.01 -27.00 -14.79
N ALA A 66 -6.30 -27.01 -15.90
CA ALA A 66 -6.58 -26.09 -17.01
C ALA A 66 -7.97 -26.38 -17.60
N CYS A 67 -8.72 -25.33 -17.86
CA CYS A 67 -10.05 -25.44 -18.46
C CYS A 67 -9.94 -25.25 -19.98
N PRO A 68 -10.29 -26.27 -20.81
CA PRO A 68 -10.13 -26.19 -22.26
C PRO A 68 -11.02 -25.12 -22.94
N THR A 69 -12.11 -24.73 -22.26
CA THR A 69 -13.08 -23.76 -22.80
C THR A 69 -12.94 -22.37 -22.22
N ALA A 70 -11.97 -22.16 -21.32
CA ALA A 70 -11.77 -20.86 -20.71
C ALA A 70 -11.17 -19.86 -21.72
N LEU A 71 -11.65 -18.63 -21.65
CA LEU A 71 -11.01 -17.49 -22.29
C LEU A 71 -10.11 -16.82 -21.24
N TYR A 72 -8.82 -16.82 -21.48
CA TYR A 72 -7.84 -16.27 -20.55
C TYR A 72 -6.73 -15.52 -21.28
N GLY A 73 -6.00 -14.72 -20.54
CA GLY A 73 -4.83 -14.02 -21.05
C GLY A 73 -3.99 -13.47 -19.91
N LYS A 74 -2.82 -12.94 -20.26
CA LYS A 74 -1.94 -12.19 -19.36
C LYS A 74 -1.73 -10.82 -19.98
N SER A 75 -1.73 -9.81 -19.14
CA SER A 75 -1.30 -8.46 -19.50
C SER A 75 -0.16 -8.04 -18.61
N LEU A 76 0.79 -7.32 -19.15
CA LEU A 76 1.83 -6.65 -18.40
C LEU A 76 1.36 -5.23 -18.07
N LEU A 77 1.78 -4.71 -16.93
CA LEU A 77 1.63 -3.30 -16.59
C LEU A 77 2.62 -2.48 -17.43
N THR A 78 2.30 -1.23 -17.72
CA THR A 78 3.15 -0.35 -18.53
C THR A 78 4.00 0.60 -17.72
N HIS A 79 3.67 0.80 -16.43
CA HIS A 79 4.53 1.56 -15.54
C HIS A 79 5.72 0.72 -15.06
N PHE A 80 6.81 1.39 -14.77
CA PHE A 80 8.05 0.80 -14.32
C PHE A 80 8.19 1.04 -12.81
N TRP A 81 7.80 0.12 -11.98
CA TRP A 81 8.03 -0.09 -10.54
C TRP A 81 6.93 -0.94 -9.90
N ALA A 82 7.23 -1.52 -8.75
CA ALA A 82 6.31 -2.42 -8.05
C ALA A 82 5.36 -1.64 -7.10
N ASP A 83 4.36 -0.97 -7.64
CA ASP A 83 3.32 -0.30 -6.86
C ASP A 83 1.93 -0.66 -7.36
N THR A 84 1.16 -1.35 -6.52
CA THR A 84 -0.20 -1.78 -6.83
C THR A 84 -1.17 -0.62 -7.12
N PHE A 85 -0.94 0.56 -6.56
CA PHE A 85 -1.77 1.74 -6.84
C PHE A 85 -1.76 2.09 -8.33
N TRP A 86 -0.57 2.11 -8.93
CA TRP A 86 -0.42 2.39 -10.37
C TRP A 86 -1.02 1.28 -11.23
N GLY A 87 -0.88 0.01 -10.82
CA GLY A 87 -1.51 -1.11 -11.49
C GLY A 87 -3.04 -1.00 -11.51
N HIS A 88 -3.66 -0.61 -10.40
CA HIS A 88 -5.10 -0.34 -10.34
C HIS A 88 -5.50 0.85 -11.22
N GLN A 89 -4.68 1.90 -11.28
CA GLN A 89 -4.93 3.04 -12.17
C GLN A 89 -4.89 2.62 -13.65
N GLU A 90 -3.96 1.75 -14.05
CA GLU A 90 -3.90 1.23 -15.41
C GLU A 90 -5.12 0.38 -15.77
N ILE A 91 -5.59 -0.49 -14.87
CA ILE A 91 -6.82 -1.27 -15.05
C ILE A 91 -8.02 -0.34 -15.32
N MET A 92 -8.04 0.84 -14.71
CA MET A 92 -9.07 1.87 -14.92
C MET A 92 -8.80 2.78 -16.14
N GLY A 93 -7.79 2.47 -16.94
CA GLY A 93 -7.46 3.21 -18.16
C GLY A 93 -6.59 4.45 -17.95
N THR A 94 -6.06 4.68 -16.76
CA THR A 94 -5.09 5.76 -16.50
C THR A 94 -3.72 5.34 -17.05
N LYS A 95 -3.00 6.29 -17.62
CA LYS A 95 -1.60 6.09 -18.02
C LYS A 95 -0.68 6.68 -16.95
N PRO A 96 -0.07 5.87 -16.09
CA PRO A 96 0.80 6.36 -15.02
C PRO A 96 2.03 7.08 -15.58
N VAL A 97 2.43 8.13 -14.86
CA VAL A 97 3.65 8.88 -15.14
C VAL A 97 4.57 8.72 -13.94
N MET A 98 5.88 8.59 -14.20
CA MET A 98 6.88 8.48 -13.13
C MET A 98 6.69 9.62 -12.11
N PRO A 99 6.41 9.32 -10.84
CA PRO A 99 6.21 10.35 -9.83
C PRO A 99 7.54 11.06 -9.52
N LYS A 100 7.44 12.35 -9.26
CA LYS A 100 8.53 13.13 -8.67
C LYS A 100 8.42 13.08 -7.15
N GLY A 101 8.61 11.90 -6.59
CA GLY A 101 8.56 11.70 -5.16
C GLY A 101 9.81 12.21 -4.44
N HIS A 102 9.69 12.38 -3.15
CA HIS A 102 10.78 12.70 -2.25
C HIS A 102 10.53 12.04 -0.90
N THR A 103 11.59 11.82 -0.11
CA THR A 103 11.44 11.32 1.25
C THR A 103 10.83 12.39 2.15
N PHE A 104 10.12 11.97 3.19
CA PHE A 104 9.58 12.87 4.20
C PHE A 104 10.69 13.71 4.84
N ARG A 105 11.86 13.14 5.07
CA ARG A 105 13.04 13.84 5.60
C ARG A 105 13.36 15.13 4.86
N SER A 106 13.17 15.18 3.55
CA SER A 106 13.49 16.36 2.75
C SER A 106 12.47 17.50 2.89
N VAL A 107 11.26 17.21 3.33
CA VAL A 107 10.16 18.17 3.50
C VAL A 107 9.72 18.33 4.96
N GLU A 108 10.29 17.55 5.88
CA GLU A 108 9.93 17.58 7.31
C GLU A 108 9.95 19.00 7.90
N PRO A 109 11.00 19.81 7.69
CA PRO A 109 11.03 21.17 8.25
C PRO A 109 9.89 22.06 7.73
N GLN A 110 9.53 21.92 6.45
CA GLN A 110 8.45 22.69 5.84
C GLN A 110 7.08 22.22 6.36
N VAL A 111 6.86 20.92 6.45
CA VAL A 111 5.64 20.32 6.99
C VAL A 111 5.46 20.71 8.45
N ARG A 112 6.52 20.62 9.24
CA ARG A 112 6.52 21.02 10.65
C ARG A 112 6.09 22.47 10.82
N ALA A 113 6.75 23.39 10.14
CA ALA A 113 6.43 24.80 10.20
C ALA A 113 4.98 25.09 9.77
N ALA A 114 4.48 24.44 8.74
CA ALA A 114 3.10 24.60 8.28
C ALA A 114 2.07 24.12 9.31
N LEU A 115 2.33 23.01 9.99
CA LEU A 115 1.48 22.48 11.03
C LEU A 115 1.52 23.37 12.30
N GLU A 116 2.69 23.82 12.73
CA GLU A 116 2.86 24.74 13.85
C GLU A 116 2.13 26.09 13.58
N ASN A 117 2.24 26.63 12.36
CA ASN A 117 1.53 27.84 11.94
C ASN A 117 0.01 27.65 11.89
N ALA A 118 -0.48 26.44 11.68
CA ALA A 118 -1.89 26.10 11.75
C ALA A 118 -2.39 25.86 13.19
N GLY A 119 -1.52 26.00 14.20
CA GLY A 119 -1.86 25.90 15.63
C GLY A 119 -1.72 24.50 16.23
N TYR A 120 -1.12 23.55 15.51
CA TYR A 120 -0.89 22.21 16.05
C TYR A 120 0.37 22.17 16.94
N SER A 121 0.30 21.36 17.99
CA SER A 121 1.50 20.98 18.75
C SER A 121 2.26 19.93 17.94
N VAL A 122 3.51 20.23 17.57
CA VAL A 122 4.31 19.35 16.72
C VAL A 122 5.66 19.09 17.36
N ARG A 123 6.06 17.83 17.45
CA ARG A 123 7.41 17.47 17.85
C ARG A 123 8.02 16.38 16.95
N PRO A 124 9.34 16.43 16.71
CA PRO A 124 10.01 15.38 15.98
C PRO A 124 10.16 14.12 16.84
N TYR A 125 10.12 12.96 16.17
CA TYR A 125 10.48 11.68 16.76
C TYR A 125 11.58 11.05 15.89
N PRO A 126 12.80 10.88 16.42
CA PRO A 126 13.93 10.36 15.67
C PRO A 126 13.71 8.90 15.25
N THR A 127 14.03 8.60 14.00
CA THR A 127 14.10 7.24 13.45
C THR A 127 15.42 7.05 12.71
N GLU A 128 15.76 5.83 12.32
CA GLU A 128 16.98 5.56 11.53
C GLU A 128 16.99 6.28 10.18
N ASN A 129 15.79 6.49 9.59
CA ASN A 129 15.63 7.12 8.27
C ASN A 129 15.34 8.64 8.33
N GLY A 130 15.44 9.25 9.48
CA GLY A 130 15.13 10.66 9.73
C GLY A 130 14.07 10.84 10.81
N ASN A 131 13.49 12.01 10.92
CA ASN A 131 12.42 12.26 11.86
C ASN A 131 11.07 11.96 11.23
N LEU A 132 10.18 11.31 11.99
CA LEU A 132 8.75 11.50 11.79
C LEU A 132 8.27 12.64 12.70
N LEU A 133 7.10 13.20 12.41
CA LEU A 133 6.48 14.19 13.28
C LEU A 133 5.34 13.55 14.08
N ILE A 134 5.27 13.95 15.37
CA ILE A 134 4.12 13.67 16.21
C ILE A 134 3.32 14.95 16.34
N VAL A 135 2.01 14.88 16.03
CA VAL A 135 1.09 16.01 16.06
C VAL A 135 0.01 15.76 17.10
N ASN A 136 -0.16 16.71 18.03
CA ASN A 136 -1.14 16.66 19.12
C ASN A 136 -1.11 15.35 19.94
N GLU A 137 0.04 14.68 20.04
CA GLU A 137 0.23 13.38 20.72
C GLU A 137 -0.73 12.26 20.24
N ALA A 138 -1.33 12.42 19.08
CA ALA A 138 -2.35 11.50 18.54
C ALA A 138 -2.16 11.14 17.04
N VAL A 139 -1.26 11.83 16.34
CA VAL A 139 -1.02 11.63 14.90
C VAL A 139 0.47 11.51 14.65
N THR A 140 0.87 10.60 13.78
CA THR A 140 2.22 10.50 13.23
C THR A 140 2.23 10.87 11.76
N VAL A 141 3.25 11.62 11.32
CA VAL A 141 3.47 12.00 9.92
C VAL A 141 4.87 11.57 9.49
N GLY A 142 4.96 10.77 8.45
CA GLY A 142 6.24 10.24 7.95
C GLY A 142 6.10 9.47 6.64
N ASP A 143 7.21 8.93 6.13
CA ASP A 143 7.18 8.09 4.93
C ASP A 143 6.29 6.85 5.15
N ASN A 144 5.60 6.43 4.09
CA ASN A 144 4.94 5.13 4.09
C ASN A 144 6.00 4.04 3.93
N ILE A 145 5.98 3.07 4.84
CA ILE A 145 6.93 1.96 4.88
C ILE A 145 6.42 0.67 4.20
N GLU A 146 5.16 0.65 3.78
CA GLU A 146 4.53 -0.51 3.11
C GLU A 146 4.65 -0.45 1.58
N CYS A 147 4.91 0.73 1.02
CA CYS A 147 5.10 0.92 -0.42
C CYS A 147 6.55 1.27 -0.76
N ASP A 148 6.86 1.29 -2.04
CA ASP A 148 8.18 1.70 -2.51
C ASP A 148 8.53 3.12 -2.02
N PRO A 149 9.79 3.39 -1.71
CA PRO A 149 10.23 4.71 -1.28
C PRO A 149 9.77 5.83 -2.22
N LEU A 150 9.51 7.01 -1.68
CA LEU A 150 9.08 8.22 -2.39
C LEU A 150 7.64 8.21 -2.91
N GLN A 151 6.88 7.12 -2.71
CA GLN A 151 5.55 6.95 -3.27
C GLN A 151 4.44 7.54 -2.40
N ALA A 152 4.62 7.54 -1.09
CA ALA A 152 3.58 8.02 -0.19
C ALA A 152 4.13 8.55 1.14
N ILE A 153 3.41 9.55 1.70
CA ILE A 153 3.56 10.01 3.07
C ILE A 153 2.29 9.60 3.82
N ASN A 154 2.46 9.03 5.00
CA ASN A 154 1.37 8.66 5.88
C ASN A 154 1.09 9.75 6.92
N VAL A 155 -0.19 9.97 7.19
CA VAL A 155 -0.75 10.72 8.30
C VAL A 155 -1.61 9.72 9.09
N THR A 156 -1.00 9.07 10.07
CA THR A 156 -1.63 7.97 10.82
C THR A 156 -2.05 8.45 12.19
N SER A 157 -3.25 8.13 12.62
CA SER A 157 -3.84 8.69 13.83
C SER A 157 -4.53 7.67 14.73
N ALA A 158 -4.54 7.99 16.04
CA ALA A 158 -5.37 7.36 17.05
C ALA A 158 -6.69 8.14 17.16
N ILE A 159 -7.71 7.75 16.39
CA ILE A 159 -8.96 8.53 16.25
C ILE A 159 -9.88 8.53 17.48
N ASP A 160 -9.52 7.80 18.53
CA ASP A 160 -10.18 7.92 19.82
C ASP A 160 -9.65 9.14 20.61
N HIS A 161 -8.53 9.75 20.17
CA HIS A 161 -7.87 10.89 20.80
C HIS A 161 -7.93 12.17 19.97
N ILE A 162 -8.29 12.07 18.68
CA ILE A 162 -8.42 13.21 17.77
C ILE A 162 -9.56 12.95 16.77
N PRO A 163 -10.45 13.93 16.50
CA PRO A 163 -11.48 13.78 15.47
C PRO A 163 -10.87 13.50 14.11
N PHE A 164 -11.46 12.57 13.35
CA PHE A 164 -10.93 12.19 12.04
C PHE A 164 -10.91 13.34 11.03
N GLU A 165 -11.88 14.24 11.11
CA GLU A 165 -11.92 15.47 10.30
C GLU A 165 -10.70 16.36 10.52
N GLU A 166 -10.15 16.36 11.74
CA GLU A 166 -8.94 17.09 12.07
C GLU A 166 -7.71 16.40 11.46
N VAL A 167 -7.69 15.08 11.45
CA VAL A 167 -6.62 14.29 10.78
C VAL A 167 -6.62 14.56 9.28
N VAL A 168 -7.80 14.69 8.66
CA VAL A 168 -7.93 15.04 7.24
C VAL A 168 -7.38 16.45 6.98
N ARG A 169 -7.62 17.43 7.88
CA ARG A 169 -7.02 18.77 7.75
C ARG A 169 -5.51 18.73 7.83
N ILE A 170 -4.95 17.96 8.78
CA ILE A 170 -3.50 17.70 8.86
C ILE A 170 -3.00 17.13 7.54
N GLY A 171 -3.70 16.14 6.99
CA GLY A 171 -3.37 15.54 5.69
C GLY A 171 -3.33 16.54 4.54
N HIS A 172 -4.27 17.49 4.49
CA HIS A 172 -4.25 18.56 3.49
C HIS A 172 -3.07 19.52 3.68
N ILE A 173 -2.69 19.85 4.91
CA ILE A 173 -1.51 20.69 5.17
C ILE A 173 -0.26 19.96 4.67
N VAL A 174 -0.10 18.68 5.01
CA VAL A 174 1.01 17.86 4.53
C VAL A 174 1.02 17.80 3.01
N ARG A 175 -0.13 17.58 2.37
CA ARG A 175 -0.28 17.54 0.92
C ARG A 175 0.21 18.82 0.24
N ASN A 176 -0.06 19.97 0.81
CA ASN A 176 0.34 21.27 0.27
C ASN A 176 1.87 21.52 0.39
N CYS A 177 2.56 20.77 1.25
CA CYS A 177 3.99 20.91 1.46
C CYS A 177 4.83 19.95 0.60
N CYS A 178 4.23 19.01 -0.12
CA CYS A 178 4.97 17.95 -0.79
C CYS A 178 4.42 17.64 -2.19
N THR A 179 5.29 17.10 -3.05
CA THR A 179 4.97 16.63 -4.41
C THR A 179 4.89 15.11 -4.51
N THR A 180 5.03 14.41 -3.39
CA THR A 180 4.87 12.95 -3.31
C THR A 180 3.52 12.53 -3.93
N PRO A 181 3.45 11.44 -4.69
CA PRO A 181 2.22 11.01 -5.38
C PRO A 181 1.01 10.94 -4.47
N ARG A 182 1.21 10.45 -3.24
CA ARG A 182 0.13 10.22 -2.27
C ARG A 182 0.46 10.81 -0.90
N VAL A 183 -0.55 11.39 -0.27
CA VAL A 183 -0.61 11.58 1.18
C VAL A 183 -1.79 10.73 1.66
N ILE A 184 -1.51 9.76 2.50
CA ILE A 184 -2.50 8.79 2.96
C ILE A 184 -2.87 9.14 4.39
N VAL A 185 -4.15 9.47 4.58
CA VAL A 185 -4.73 9.75 5.89
C VAL A 185 -5.36 8.48 6.44
N PHE A 186 -4.95 8.07 7.62
CA PHE A 186 -5.35 6.81 8.22
C PHE A 186 -5.71 6.99 9.69
N GLY A 187 -6.77 6.31 10.15
CA GLY A 187 -7.21 6.37 11.53
C GLY A 187 -7.48 4.99 12.12
N GLY A 188 -6.91 4.71 13.30
CA GLY A 188 -7.15 3.49 14.07
C GLY A 188 -7.92 3.76 15.35
N ARG A 189 -8.90 2.87 15.68
CA ARG A 189 -9.60 2.83 16.98
C ARG A 189 -8.94 1.83 17.91
N GLY A 190 -9.03 2.07 19.21
CA GLY A 190 -8.44 1.21 20.23
C GLY A 190 -6.92 1.25 20.27
N VAL A 191 -6.32 2.26 19.66
CA VAL A 191 -4.88 2.48 19.63
C VAL A 191 -4.53 3.86 20.21
N GLY A 192 -3.34 3.95 20.79
CA GLY A 192 -2.75 5.20 21.24
C GLY A 192 -1.44 5.50 20.51
N LEU A 193 -0.81 6.61 20.86
CA LEU A 193 0.46 7.01 20.25
C LEU A 193 1.54 5.93 20.32
N SER A 194 1.65 5.21 21.44
CA SER A 194 2.63 4.12 21.59
C SER A 194 2.46 3.02 20.55
N ASN A 195 1.22 2.70 20.19
CA ASN A 195 0.94 1.71 19.13
C ASN A 195 1.38 2.25 17.75
N LEU A 196 1.13 3.53 17.47
CA LEU A 196 1.56 4.16 16.22
C LEU A 196 3.09 4.18 16.09
N LEU A 197 3.80 4.48 17.18
CA LEU A 197 5.25 4.52 17.20
C LEU A 197 5.89 3.13 17.10
N ASN A 198 5.22 2.08 17.58
CA ASN A 198 5.68 0.70 17.43
C ASN A 198 5.55 0.18 15.99
N ALA A 199 4.79 0.86 15.13
CA ALA A 199 4.69 0.55 13.70
C ALA A 199 5.76 1.25 12.85
N VAL A 200 6.72 1.91 13.47
CA VAL A 200 7.88 2.48 12.76
C VAL A 200 8.78 1.36 12.28
N GLU A 201 9.34 1.53 11.09
CA GLU A 201 10.27 0.57 10.49
C GLU A 201 11.45 0.28 11.42
N THR A 202 11.77 -0.98 11.59
CA THR A 202 12.95 -1.46 12.29
C THR A 202 13.94 -2.05 11.30
N PRO A 203 15.22 -2.27 11.67
CA PRO A 203 16.20 -2.94 10.83
C PRO A 203 15.78 -4.35 10.37
N ASN A 204 14.83 -4.95 11.06
CA ASN A 204 14.29 -6.29 10.77
C ASN A 204 12.96 -6.25 10.00
N GLY A 205 12.56 -5.09 9.48
CA GLY A 205 11.30 -4.86 8.77
C GLY A 205 10.22 -4.20 9.63
N LEU A 206 8.98 -4.23 9.15
CA LEU A 206 7.83 -3.65 9.83
C LEU A 206 7.60 -4.32 11.18
N ALA A 207 7.65 -3.54 12.25
CA ALA A 207 7.09 -3.98 13.53
C ALA A 207 5.56 -3.97 13.38
N GLY A 208 4.96 -5.15 13.29
CA GLY A 208 3.51 -5.27 13.19
C GLY A 208 2.84 -4.68 14.42
N VAL A 209 1.97 -3.71 14.20
CA VAL A 209 0.92 -3.38 15.18
C VAL A 209 -0.27 -4.25 14.82
N ASP A 210 -0.87 -4.91 15.79
CA ASP A 210 -2.19 -5.50 15.61
C ASP A 210 -3.13 -4.39 15.15
N ALA A 211 -3.36 -4.32 13.83
CA ALA A 211 -4.22 -3.32 13.27
C ALA A 211 -5.62 -3.48 13.87
N PRO A 212 -6.19 -2.44 14.46
CA PRO A 212 -7.55 -2.52 14.96
C PRO A 212 -8.48 -2.90 13.81
N LYS A 213 -9.39 -3.85 14.06
CA LYS A 213 -10.33 -4.37 13.05
C LYS A 213 -11.28 -3.32 12.45
N SER A 214 -11.19 -2.07 12.87
CA SER A 214 -12.05 -0.96 12.50
C SER A 214 -11.27 0.30 12.11
N GLY A 215 -10.30 0.19 11.21
CA GLY A 215 -9.62 1.36 10.63
C GLY A 215 -10.53 2.08 9.61
N VAL A 216 -10.47 3.41 9.59
CA VAL A 216 -11.06 4.22 8.51
C VAL A 216 -9.93 4.65 7.58
N TYR A 217 -10.05 4.27 6.31
CA TYR A 217 -9.07 4.60 5.28
C TYR A 217 -9.65 5.67 4.35
N VAL A 218 -8.97 6.81 4.26
CA VAL A 218 -9.32 7.89 3.31
C VAL A 218 -8.07 8.29 2.54
N ARG A 219 -8.21 8.40 1.22
CA ARG A 219 -7.18 8.90 0.32
C ARG A 219 -7.31 10.41 0.11
#